data_9ba5d818eca2e19cf5faf93643fa0aa0
#
_entry.id   9ba5d818eca2e19cf5faf93643fa0aa0
#
_cell.length_a   1.000
_cell.length_b   1.000
_cell.length_c   1.000
_cell.angle_alpha   90.00
_cell.angle_beta   90.00
_cell.angle_gamma   90.00
#
_symmetry.space_group_name_H-M   'P 1'
#
loop_
_entity.id
_entity.type
_entity.pdbx_description
1 polymer ?
#
loop_
_entity_poly.entity_id
_entity_poly.type
_entity_poly.pdbx_seq_one_letter_code
_entity_poly.pdbx_strand_id
1 'polypeptide(L)'
;MTTTEQERVDQLILQALIDQQRRQQDKDELLAFLTRDGYEIPCGLGTEDSPCSLAAINLVLDDEFTDNIRPDMSDLVGRWIRDMQDAMPHQLRNALSWRMLLPEAAWTGNDNEDQVQKYQQQWLFESVLASVNEIATYAGIIDPWKDMIKTQHKQAIEDVFRAILVLDKENWGARDSKGTLRGYLRKMLSVTQQMIVNPLSNDLKAEIYLWHRPGTERLDDILNNAWYAWDYYTGIMGDRTEMSPGKAASDRMLLQEWLYDKKFDTTMTLYRMIKVAEGK
;
A
#
# COMPACT_ATOMS: atom_id res chain seq x y z
N MET A 1 -1.72 13.43 48.73
CA MET A 1 -2.87 12.68 48.16
C MET A 1 -3.79 12.30 49.27
N THR A 2 -5.07 12.53 49.15
CA THR A 2 -6.09 12.05 50.09
C THR A 2 -6.29 10.54 49.86
N THR A 3 -6.79 9.79 50.86
CA THR A 3 -7.06 8.35 50.77
C THR A 3 -7.94 8.03 49.53
N THR A 4 -8.91 8.90 49.21
CA THR A 4 -9.83 8.77 48.08
C THR A 4 -9.13 8.97 46.71
N GLU A 5 -8.11 9.83 46.61
CA GLU A 5 -7.32 10.01 45.39
C GLU A 5 -6.44 8.78 45.13
N GLN A 6 -5.84 8.21 46.18
CA GLN A 6 -5.05 7.00 46.04
C GLN A 6 -5.90 5.81 45.56
N GLU A 7 -7.06 5.58 46.17
CA GLU A 7 -8.00 4.53 45.77
C GLU A 7 -8.42 4.67 44.29
N ARG A 8 -8.65 5.91 43.82
CA ARG A 8 -8.98 6.17 42.41
C ARG A 8 -7.83 5.84 41.44
N VAL A 9 -6.60 6.20 41.82
CA VAL A 9 -5.39 5.88 41.05
C VAL A 9 -5.18 4.37 40.98
N ASP A 10 -5.33 3.67 42.13
CA ASP A 10 -5.18 2.22 42.17
C ASP A 10 -6.23 1.49 41.31
N GLN A 11 -7.48 1.98 41.29
CA GLN A 11 -8.52 1.47 40.39
C GLN A 11 -8.19 1.68 38.89
N LEU A 12 -7.66 2.85 38.52
CA LEU A 12 -7.25 3.12 37.15
C LEU A 12 -6.09 2.22 36.72
N ILE A 13 -5.12 2.01 37.58
CA ILE A 13 -3.99 1.10 37.31
C ILE A 13 -4.49 -0.34 37.15
N LEU A 14 -5.36 -0.81 38.04
CA LEU A 14 -5.94 -2.15 37.95
C LEU A 14 -6.72 -2.33 36.62
N GLN A 15 -7.55 -1.37 36.27
CA GLN A 15 -8.30 -1.41 34.99
C GLN A 15 -7.36 -1.47 33.80
N ALA A 16 -6.30 -0.63 33.77
CA ALA A 16 -5.32 -0.63 32.69
C ALA A 16 -4.59 -1.99 32.54
N LEU A 17 -4.28 -2.65 33.68
CA LEU A 17 -3.68 -3.99 33.67
C LEU A 17 -4.63 -5.06 33.14
N ILE A 18 -5.91 -4.99 33.53
CA ILE A 18 -6.96 -5.90 33.01
C ILE A 18 -7.11 -5.71 31.50
N ASP A 19 -7.20 -4.47 31.03
CA ASP A 19 -7.33 -4.15 29.60
C ASP A 19 -6.12 -4.61 28.80
N GLN A 20 -4.90 -4.45 29.35
CA GLN A 20 -3.68 -4.94 28.73
C GLN A 20 -3.67 -6.48 28.63
N GLN A 21 -4.08 -7.18 29.67
CA GLN A 21 -4.15 -8.64 29.67
C GLN A 21 -5.19 -9.14 28.65
N ARG A 22 -6.35 -8.49 28.58
CA ARG A 22 -7.38 -8.81 27.60
C ARG A 22 -6.87 -8.62 26.17
N ARG A 23 -6.25 -7.47 25.88
CA ARG A 23 -5.66 -7.21 24.54
C ARG A 23 -4.61 -8.26 24.17
N GLN A 24 -3.82 -8.73 25.12
CA GLN A 24 -2.84 -9.79 24.84
C GLN A 24 -3.53 -11.12 24.51
N GLN A 25 -4.58 -11.49 25.24
CA GLN A 25 -5.37 -12.67 24.94
C GLN A 25 -6.02 -12.58 23.55
N ASP A 26 -6.63 -11.45 23.21
CA ASP A 26 -7.24 -11.18 21.90
C ASP A 26 -6.21 -11.32 20.76
N LYS A 27 -4.98 -10.82 20.96
CA LYS A 27 -3.87 -10.98 20.00
C LYS A 27 -3.47 -12.43 19.80
N ASP A 28 -3.38 -13.19 20.90
CA ASP A 28 -3.00 -14.60 20.85
C ASP A 28 -4.09 -15.44 20.16
N GLU A 29 -5.37 -15.17 20.39
CA GLU A 29 -6.51 -15.80 19.72
C GLU A 29 -6.52 -15.49 18.22
N LEU A 30 -6.33 -14.22 17.85
CA LEU A 30 -6.25 -13.82 16.44
C LEU A 30 -5.05 -14.46 15.74
N LEU A 31 -3.87 -14.49 16.39
CA LEU A 31 -2.70 -15.15 15.83
C LEU A 31 -2.93 -16.65 15.63
N ALA A 32 -3.54 -17.33 16.60
CA ALA A 32 -3.89 -18.73 16.48
C ALA A 32 -4.85 -19.01 15.31
N PHE A 33 -5.85 -18.13 15.11
CA PHE A 33 -6.77 -18.20 13.99
C PHE A 33 -6.03 -18.02 12.66
N LEU A 34 -5.17 -17.00 12.55
CA LEU A 34 -4.43 -16.68 11.32
C LEU A 34 -3.37 -17.71 10.95
N THR A 35 -2.90 -18.52 11.93
CA THR A 35 -1.85 -19.54 11.72
C THR A 35 -2.38 -20.96 11.74
N ARG A 36 -3.70 -21.15 11.84
CA ARG A 36 -4.33 -22.49 11.81
C ARG A 36 -4.05 -23.22 10.51
N ASP A 37 -4.02 -24.54 10.57
CA ASP A 37 -3.75 -25.39 9.41
C ASP A 37 -4.77 -25.14 8.27
N GLY A 38 -4.25 -24.98 7.07
CA GLY A 38 -5.05 -24.81 5.85
C GLY A 38 -5.68 -23.42 5.69
N TYR A 39 -5.45 -22.48 6.61
CA TYR A 39 -5.93 -21.12 6.44
C TYR A 39 -5.07 -20.33 5.47
N GLU A 40 -5.71 -19.72 4.50
CA GLU A 40 -5.10 -18.80 3.54
C GLU A 40 -5.86 -17.49 3.50
N ILE A 41 -5.14 -16.35 3.52
CA ILE A 41 -5.70 -15.02 3.36
C ILE A 41 -6.06 -14.82 1.88
N PRO A 42 -7.35 -14.66 1.50
CA PRO A 42 -7.77 -14.46 0.13
C PRO A 42 -7.53 -13.03 -0.37
N CYS A 43 -7.73 -12.78 -1.66
CA CYS A 43 -8.01 -11.46 -2.21
C CYS A 43 -9.47 -11.07 -1.93
N GLY A 44 -9.75 -9.81 -1.63
CA GLY A 44 -11.08 -9.34 -1.26
C GLY A 44 -11.52 -9.88 0.10
N LEU A 45 -12.83 -9.77 0.40
CA LEU A 45 -13.40 -10.11 1.71
C LEU A 45 -13.20 -11.58 2.11
N GLY A 46 -13.27 -12.51 1.14
CA GLY A 46 -13.21 -13.95 1.39
C GLY A 46 -14.54 -14.53 1.89
N THR A 47 -14.44 -15.56 2.75
CA THR A 47 -15.57 -16.24 3.42
C THR A 47 -15.31 -16.30 4.92
N GLU A 48 -16.32 -16.69 5.74
CA GLU A 48 -16.14 -16.88 7.18
C GLU A 48 -15.07 -17.94 7.50
N ASP A 49 -14.95 -19.00 6.66
CA ASP A 49 -13.92 -20.03 6.83
C ASP A 49 -12.53 -19.55 6.40
N SER A 50 -12.45 -18.61 5.47
CA SER A 50 -11.22 -18.02 4.93
C SER A 50 -11.40 -16.52 4.69
N PRO A 51 -11.51 -15.73 5.76
CA PRO A 51 -11.70 -14.27 5.67
C PRO A 51 -10.40 -13.56 5.24
N CYS A 52 -10.55 -12.35 4.71
CA CYS A 52 -9.42 -11.45 4.48
C CYS A 52 -8.80 -10.98 5.80
N SER A 53 -7.67 -10.26 5.75
CA SER A 53 -6.97 -9.78 6.95
C SER A 53 -7.88 -8.99 7.90
N LEU A 54 -8.64 -8.02 7.40
CA LEU A 54 -9.55 -7.20 8.24
C LEU A 54 -10.77 -8.01 8.71
N ALA A 55 -11.34 -8.84 7.83
CA ALA A 55 -12.46 -9.68 8.20
C ALA A 55 -12.06 -10.77 9.23
N ALA A 56 -10.83 -11.26 9.18
CA ALA A 56 -10.31 -12.16 10.21
C ALA A 56 -10.18 -11.47 11.59
N ILE A 57 -9.69 -10.23 11.59
CA ILE A 57 -9.60 -9.41 12.80
C ILE A 57 -10.99 -9.20 13.40
N ASN A 58 -11.97 -8.75 12.60
CA ASN A 58 -13.33 -8.49 13.07
C ASN A 58 -14.04 -9.76 13.50
N LEU A 59 -13.90 -10.85 12.75
CA LEU A 59 -14.52 -12.14 13.08
C LEU A 59 -14.04 -12.69 14.42
N VAL A 60 -12.74 -12.61 14.70
CA VAL A 60 -12.16 -13.15 15.93
C VAL A 60 -12.41 -12.24 17.15
N LEU A 61 -12.34 -10.92 16.95
CA LEU A 61 -12.37 -9.96 18.06
C LEU A 61 -13.78 -9.42 18.36
N ASP A 62 -14.66 -9.39 17.36
CA ASP A 62 -16.01 -8.77 17.48
C ASP A 62 -17.13 -9.72 17.07
N ASP A 63 -16.82 -10.95 16.62
CA ASP A 63 -17.79 -11.91 16.06
C ASP A 63 -18.58 -11.35 14.85
N GLU A 64 -17.91 -10.51 14.04
CA GLU A 64 -18.49 -9.88 12.86
C GLU A 64 -17.71 -10.22 11.59
N PHE A 65 -18.36 -10.76 10.57
CA PHE A 65 -17.76 -10.99 9.25
C PHE A 65 -17.89 -9.74 8.37
N THR A 66 -16.91 -8.83 8.51
CA THR A 66 -16.82 -7.56 7.76
C THR A 66 -15.37 -7.13 7.61
N ASP A 67 -15.05 -6.36 6.56
CA ASP A 67 -13.74 -5.72 6.36
C ASP A 67 -13.72 -4.24 6.79
N ASN A 68 -14.69 -3.83 7.58
CA ASN A 68 -14.68 -2.51 8.21
C ASN A 68 -13.47 -2.36 9.13
N ILE A 69 -12.95 -1.14 9.23
CA ILE A 69 -11.84 -0.85 10.12
C ILE A 69 -12.40 -0.66 11.53
N ARG A 70 -11.82 -1.39 12.49
CA ARG A 70 -12.24 -1.31 13.91
C ARG A 70 -11.95 0.05 14.50
N PRO A 71 -12.74 0.52 15.50
CA PRO A 71 -12.46 1.77 16.21
C PRO A 71 -11.11 1.81 16.92
N ASP A 72 -10.61 0.64 17.37
CA ASP A 72 -9.32 0.50 18.06
C ASP A 72 -8.11 0.39 17.12
N MET A 73 -8.34 0.37 15.81
CA MET A 73 -7.31 0.32 14.78
C MET A 73 -7.17 1.70 14.13
N SER A 74 -5.93 2.10 13.83
CA SER A 74 -5.67 3.26 12.97
C SER A 74 -6.40 3.12 11.62
N ASP A 75 -7.18 4.12 11.25
CA ASP A 75 -7.93 4.14 10.00
C ASP A 75 -7.01 4.04 8.79
N LEU A 76 -5.87 4.73 8.84
CA LEU A 76 -4.84 4.70 7.80
C LEU A 76 -4.12 3.35 7.72
N VAL A 77 -3.81 2.72 8.86
CA VAL A 77 -3.20 1.37 8.88
C VAL A 77 -4.19 0.35 8.32
N GLY A 78 -5.45 0.39 8.73
CA GLY A 78 -6.49 -0.52 8.25
C GLY A 78 -6.72 -0.41 6.75
N ARG A 79 -6.85 0.81 6.21
CA ARG A 79 -6.97 1.04 4.75
C ARG A 79 -5.76 0.53 3.99
N TRP A 80 -4.57 0.78 4.51
CA TRP A 80 -3.33 0.31 3.89
C TRP A 80 -3.25 -1.22 3.86
N ILE A 81 -3.63 -1.92 4.96
CA ILE A 81 -3.70 -3.39 5.01
C ILE A 81 -4.64 -3.91 3.93
N ARG A 82 -5.84 -3.35 3.81
CA ARG A 82 -6.84 -3.76 2.82
C ARG A 82 -6.32 -3.62 1.39
N ASP A 83 -5.83 -2.44 1.04
CA ASP A 83 -5.35 -2.14 -0.31
C ASP A 83 -4.10 -2.96 -0.65
N MET A 84 -3.20 -3.12 0.31
CA MET A 84 -1.98 -3.90 0.13
C MET A 84 -2.26 -5.39 -0.02
N GLN A 85 -3.16 -5.95 0.79
CA GLN A 85 -3.54 -7.35 0.72
C GLN A 85 -4.10 -7.72 -0.66
N ASP A 86 -4.94 -6.85 -1.24
CA ASP A 86 -5.56 -7.10 -2.54
C ASP A 86 -4.53 -7.05 -3.68
N ALA A 87 -3.51 -6.21 -3.54
CA ALA A 87 -2.48 -6.01 -4.56
C ALA A 87 -1.30 -6.98 -4.49
N MET A 88 -0.93 -7.44 -3.28
CA MET A 88 0.29 -8.23 -3.13
C MET A 88 0.12 -9.71 -3.52
N PRO A 89 1.23 -10.38 -3.94
CA PRO A 89 1.23 -11.80 -4.27
C PRO A 89 0.73 -12.69 -3.13
N HIS A 90 0.07 -13.79 -3.50
CA HIS A 90 -0.48 -14.77 -2.58
C HIS A 90 0.54 -15.25 -1.53
N GLN A 91 1.77 -15.53 -1.93
CA GLN A 91 2.83 -16.02 -1.05
C GLN A 91 3.19 -15.00 0.04
N LEU A 92 3.25 -13.71 -0.30
CA LEU A 92 3.59 -12.66 0.65
C LEU A 92 2.46 -12.36 1.63
N ARG A 93 1.20 -12.28 1.16
CA ARG A 93 0.07 -12.06 2.07
C ARG A 93 -0.20 -13.26 2.98
N ASN A 94 0.24 -14.47 2.58
CA ASN A 94 0.16 -15.68 3.38
C ASN A 94 1.44 -15.97 4.18
N ALA A 95 2.50 -15.16 4.06
CA ALA A 95 3.71 -15.30 4.84
C ALA A 95 3.43 -15.12 6.33
N LEU A 96 4.11 -15.92 7.16
CA LEU A 96 3.97 -15.83 8.61
C LEU A 96 4.29 -14.42 9.13
N SER A 97 5.29 -13.76 8.56
CA SER A 97 5.67 -12.38 8.91
C SER A 97 4.54 -11.37 8.72
N TRP A 98 3.72 -11.51 7.66
CA TRP A 98 2.54 -10.68 7.47
C TRP A 98 1.47 -10.98 8.53
N ARG A 99 1.14 -12.27 8.71
CA ARG A 99 0.12 -12.74 9.65
C ARG A 99 0.42 -12.30 11.09
N MET A 100 1.69 -12.32 11.50
CA MET A 100 2.13 -11.91 12.84
C MET A 100 1.94 -10.41 13.12
N LEU A 101 1.83 -9.57 12.09
CA LEU A 101 1.63 -8.13 12.27
C LEU A 101 0.15 -7.75 12.42
N LEU A 102 -0.78 -8.57 11.96
CA LEU A 102 -2.21 -8.25 11.99
C LEU A 102 -2.77 -8.10 13.42
N PRO A 103 -2.41 -8.96 14.41
CA PRO A 103 -2.81 -8.76 15.80
C PRO A 103 -2.30 -7.45 16.41
N GLU A 104 -1.10 -7.02 16.03
CA GLU A 104 -0.55 -5.74 16.48
C GLU A 104 -1.29 -4.55 15.83
N ALA A 105 -1.60 -4.67 14.53
CA ALA A 105 -2.33 -3.64 13.80
C ALA A 105 -3.73 -3.38 14.37
N ALA A 106 -4.41 -4.42 14.88
CA ALA A 106 -5.78 -4.33 15.42
C ALA A 106 -5.93 -3.37 16.60
N TRP A 107 -4.82 -2.97 17.27
CA TRP A 107 -4.80 -2.16 18.49
C TRP A 107 -3.95 -0.89 18.37
N THR A 108 -3.75 -0.39 17.17
CA THR A 108 -2.91 0.80 16.92
C THR A 108 -3.53 2.12 17.37
N GLY A 109 -4.86 2.19 17.45
CA GLY A 109 -5.58 3.44 17.77
C GLY A 109 -5.44 4.52 16.70
N ASN A 110 -6.09 5.67 16.91
CA ASN A 110 -6.13 6.79 15.96
C ASN A 110 -5.37 8.05 16.45
N ASP A 111 -4.60 7.96 17.53
CA ASP A 111 -3.96 9.13 18.16
C ASP A 111 -2.84 9.74 17.31
N ASN A 112 -2.22 8.96 16.41
CA ASN A 112 -1.05 9.37 15.62
C ASN A 112 -1.30 9.35 14.10
N GLU A 113 -2.53 9.51 13.63
CA GLU A 113 -2.92 9.46 12.21
C GLU A 113 -2.08 10.39 11.32
N ASP A 114 -1.81 11.62 11.76
CA ASP A 114 -0.96 12.57 11.01
C ASP A 114 0.46 12.05 10.78
N GLN A 115 1.02 11.30 11.73
CA GLN A 115 2.36 10.72 11.63
C GLN A 115 2.34 9.48 10.74
N VAL A 116 1.31 8.65 10.85
CA VAL A 116 1.08 7.52 9.95
C VAL A 116 0.94 8.01 8.51
N GLN A 117 0.16 9.08 8.27
CA GLN A 117 0.01 9.67 6.94
C GLN A 117 1.35 10.16 6.36
N LYS A 118 2.15 10.86 7.16
CA LYS A 118 3.50 11.31 6.73
C LYS A 118 4.40 10.12 6.38
N TYR A 119 4.36 9.07 7.18
CA TYR A 119 5.14 7.86 6.92
C TYR A 119 4.68 7.16 5.63
N GLN A 120 3.37 7.02 5.41
CA GLN A 120 2.81 6.46 4.17
C GLN A 120 3.23 7.28 2.96
N GLN A 121 3.18 8.61 3.05
CA GLN A 121 3.62 9.50 1.98
C GLN A 121 5.11 9.29 1.68
N GLN A 122 5.96 9.29 2.70
CA GLN A 122 7.39 9.03 2.54
C GLN A 122 7.65 7.67 1.88
N TRP A 123 7.02 6.61 2.35
CA TRP A 123 7.12 5.28 1.76
C TRP A 123 6.70 5.27 0.28
N LEU A 124 5.59 5.93 -0.05
CA LEU A 124 5.11 6.00 -1.43
C LEU A 124 6.15 6.61 -2.36
N PHE A 125 6.79 7.71 -1.97
CA PHE A 125 7.83 8.35 -2.79
C PHE A 125 9.14 7.59 -2.79
N GLU A 126 9.66 7.20 -1.63
CA GLU A 126 11.01 6.66 -1.48
C GLU A 126 11.10 5.17 -1.83
N SER A 127 9.99 4.43 -1.76
CA SER A 127 9.96 3.00 -2.10
C SER A 127 9.20 2.75 -3.41
N VAL A 128 7.92 3.11 -3.48
CA VAL A 128 7.07 2.74 -4.62
C VAL A 128 7.45 3.53 -5.88
N LEU A 129 7.42 4.87 -5.83
CA LEU A 129 7.76 5.70 -6.98
C LEU A 129 9.24 5.61 -7.35
N ALA A 130 10.14 5.50 -6.36
CA ALA A 130 11.56 5.29 -6.61
C ALA A 130 11.87 3.93 -7.27
N SER A 131 11.03 2.91 -7.05
CA SER A 131 11.22 1.58 -7.66
C SER A 131 11.25 1.61 -9.19
N VAL A 132 10.57 2.57 -9.82
CA VAL A 132 10.46 2.70 -11.28
C VAL A 132 11.44 3.73 -11.88
N ASN A 133 12.48 4.15 -11.16
CA ASN A 133 13.50 5.10 -11.66
C ASN A 133 14.15 4.66 -12.97
N GLU A 134 14.43 3.36 -13.12
CA GLU A 134 15.00 2.81 -14.35
C GLU A 134 14.04 2.96 -15.53
N ILE A 135 12.75 2.71 -15.27
CA ILE A 135 11.69 2.88 -16.26
C ILE A 135 11.52 4.36 -16.63
N ALA A 136 11.56 5.26 -15.65
CA ALA A 136 11.51 6.71 -15.88
C ALA A 136 12.72 7.19 -16.71
N THR A 137 13.90 6.58 -16.52
CA THR A 137 15.09 6.82 -17.34
C THR A 137 14.85 6.43 -18.79
N TYR A 138 14.38 5.22 -19.03
CA TYR A 138 14.07 4.73 -20.38
C TYR A 138 12.96 5.55 -21.05
N ALA A 139 11.95 5.96 -20.28
CA ALA A 139 10.85 6.78 -20.74
C ALA A 139 11.23 8.24 -21.05
N GLY A 140 12.44 8.68 -20.65
CA GLY A 140 12.99 10.02 -20.92
C GLY A 140 12.53 11.13 -19.96
N ILE A 141 12.09 10.76 -18.73
CA ILE A 141 11.57 11.69 -17.72
C ILE A 141 12.30 11.62 -16.37
N ILE A 142 13.54 11.10 -16.35
CA ILE A 142 14.22 10.78 -15.08
C ILE A 142 14.51 12.02 -14.22
N ASP A 143 14.89 13.16 -14.81
CA ASP A 143 15.24 14.35 -14.04
C ASP A 143 14.04 14.93 -13.28
N PRO A 144 12.90 15.26 -13.92
CA PRO A 144 11.72 15.70 -13.19
C PRO A 144 11.17 14.61 -12.25
N TRP A 145 11.33 13.31 -12.59
CA TRP A 145 10.93 12.20 -11.72
C TRP A 145 11.72 12.16 -10.42
N LYS A 146 13.04 12.29 -10.48
CA LYS A 146 13.92 12.32 -9.29
C LYS A 146 13.68 13.57 -8.44
N ASP A 147 13.47 14.73 -9.07
CA ASP A 147 13.15 15.95 -8.34
C ASP A 147 11.83 15.81 -7.59
N MET A 148 10.81 15.23 -8.20
CA MET A 148 9.54 14.92 -7.55
C MET A 148 9.72 14.00 -6.34
N ILE A 149 10.49 12.91 -6.46
CA ILE A 149 10.76 12.00 -5.34
C ILE A 149 11.46 12.73 -4.20
N LYS A 150 12.42 13.58 -4.52
CA LYS A 150 13.21 14.31 -3.54
C LYS A 150 12.40 15.39 -2.81
N THR A 151 11.59 16.13 -3.54
CA THR A 151 10.87 17.28 -3.00
C THR A 151 9.51 16.93 -2.43
N GLN A 152 8.87 15.88 -2.95
CA GLN A 152 7.52 15.41 -2.59
C GLN A 152 6.45 16.51 -2.68
N HIS A 153 6.69 17.54 -3.48
CA HIS A 153 5.80 18.68 -3.64
C HIS A 153 4.84 18.51 -4.81
N LYS A 154 3.62 19.02 -4.65
CA LYS A 154 2.59 19.06 -5.70
C LYS A 154 3.13 19.61 -7.01
N GLN A 155 3.85 20.71 -6.98
CA GLN A 155 4.41 21.33 -8.19
C GLN A 155 5.34 20.38 -8.95
N ALA A 156 6.18 19.63 -8.26
CA ALA A 156 7.08 18.67 -8.90
C ALA A 156 6.31 17.51 -9.56
N ILE A 157 5.19 17.07 -8.98
CA ILE A 157 4.29 16.10 -9.62
C ILE A 157 3.71 16.69 -10.92
N GLU A 158 3.24 17.93 -10.88
CA GLU A 158 2.73 18.63 -12.06
C GLU A 158 3.81 18.81 -13.16
N ASP A 159 5.05 19.06 -12.78
CA ASP A 159 6.17 19.19 -13.71
C ASP A 159 6.49 17.87 -14.42
N VAL A 160 6.40 16.73 -13.71
CA VAL A 160 6.50 15.41 -14.34
C VAL A 160 5.36 15.19 -15.34
N PHE A 161 4.10 15.52 -14.99
CA PHE A 161 2.98 15.42 -15.93
C PHE A 161 3.21 16.24 -17.18
N ARG A 162 3.68 17.50 -17.03
CA ARG A 162 4.00 18.38 -18.17
C ARG A 162 5.09 17.79 -19.07
N ALA A 163 6.15 17.22 -18.45
CA ALA A 163 7.23 16.56 -19.19
C ALA A 163 6.69 15.36 -20.01
N ILE A 164 5.83 14.53 -19.43
CA ILE A 164 5.19 13.42 -20.13
C ILE A 164 4.35 13.93 -21.30
N LEU A 165 3.52 14.94 -21.08
CA LEU A 165 2.64 15.50 -22.12
C LEU A 165 3.41 16.11 -23.30
N VAL A 166 4.52 16.79 -23.04
CA VAL A 166 5.40 17.32 -24.09
C VAL A 166 5.94 16.19 -24.95
N LEU A 167 6.51 15.14 -24.32
CA LEU A 167 7.07 13.99 -25.03
C LEU A 167 6.01 13.20 -25.81
N ASP A 168 4.80 13.08 -25.26
CA ASP A 168 3.71 12.38 -25.94
C ASP A 168 3.17 13.19 -27.15
N LYS A 169 3.15 14.54 -27.06
CA LYS A 169 2.78 15.41 -28.20
C LYS A 169 3.81 15.36 -29.31
N GLU A 170 5.10 15.35 -28.98
CA GLU A 170 6.21 15.25 -29.96
C GLU A 170 6.21 13.91 -30.70
N ASN A 171 5.74 12.85 -30.08
CA ASN A 171 5.69 11.49 -30.60
C ASN A 171 4.26 11.04 -30.98
N TRP A 172 3.34 11.98 -31.23
CA TRP A 172 1.94 11.70 -31.57
C TRP A 172 1.84 10.80 -32.78
N GLY A 173 1.22 9.63 -32.59
CA GLY A 173 1.04 8.63 -33.65
C GLY A 173 2.09 7.53 -33.68
N ALA A 174 3.21 7.67 -33.01
CA ALA A 174 4.14 6.57 -32.75
C ALA A 174 3.63 5.71 -31.60
N ARG A 175 3.19 4.49 -31.87
CA ARG A 175 2.97 3.46 -30.84
C ARG A 175 4.34 2.93 -30.39
N ASP A 176 5.10 3.76 -29.67
CA ASP A 176 6.40 3.33 -29.16
C ASP A 176 6.28 2.78 -27.73
N SER A 177 7.24 1.96 -27.38
CA SER A 177 7.34 1.35 -26.04
C SER A 177 7.48 2.40 -24.93
N LYS A 178 8.13 3.54 -25.22
CA LYS A 178 8.30 4.66 -24.27
C LYS A 178 6.97 5.33 -23.95
N GLY A 179 6.10 5.54 -24.96
CA GLY A 179 4.75 6.10 -24.76
C GLY A 179 3.88 5.20 -23.88
N THR A 180 3.97 3.87 -24.06
CA THR A 180 3.27 2.92 -23.19
C THR A 180 3.74 3.01 -21.74
N LEU A 181 5.06 3.07 -21.51
CA LEU A 181 5.64 3.21 -20.16
C LEU A 181 5.25 4.55 -19.53
N ARG A 182 5.33 5.67 -20.28
CA ARG A 182 4.84 6.96 -19.78
C ARG A 182 3.37 6.91 -19.37
N GLY A 183 2.56 6.12 -20.07
CA GLY A 183 1.16 5.86 -19.72
C GLY A 183 1.00 5.24 -18.32
N TYR A 184 1.80 4.21 -17.96
CA TYR A 184 1.78 3.62 -16.62
C TYR A 184 2.28 4.62 -15.56
N LEU A 185 3.39 5.31 -15.82
CA LEU A 185 3.94 6.31 -14.89
C LEU A 185 2.94 7.44 -14.64
N ARG A 186 2.23 7.90 -15.66
CA ARG A 186 1.18 8.91 -15.55
C ARG A 186 0.02 8.44 -14.67
N LYS A 187 -0.40 7.17 -14.80
CA LYS A 187 -1.44 6.60 -13.94
C LYS A 187 -1.00 6.54 -12.49
N MET A 188 0.22 6.07 -12.20
CA MET A 188 0.77 6.10 -10.84
C MET A 188 0.73 7.51 -10.26
N LEU A 189 1.15 8.51 -11.01
CA LEU A 189 1.16 9.91 -10.56
C LEU A 189 -0.23 10.46 -10.28
N SER A 190 -1.23 10.12 -11.11
CA SER A 190 -2.60 10.63 -10.92
C SER A 190 -3.18 10.14 -9.60
N VAL A 191 -2.97 8.88 -9.25
CA VAL A 191 -3.42 8.32 -7.98
C VAL A 191 -2.60 8.88 -6.81
N THR A 192 -1.27 8.93 -6.94
CA THR A 192 -0.37 9.52 -5.93
C THR A 192 -0.81 10.92 -5.56
N GLN A 193 -1.13 11.75 -6.53
CA GLN A 193 -1.55 13.11 -6.29
C GLN A 193 -2.88 13.20 -5.52
N GLN A 194 -3.83 12.33 -5.81
CA GLN A 194 -5.11 12.30 -5.09
C GLN A 194 -4.94 11.84 -3.65
N MET A 195 -4.03 10.90 -3.40
CA MET A 195 -3.72 10.45 -2.04
C MET A 195 -3.00 11.50 -1.19
N ILE A 196 -2.19 12.35 -1.81
CA ILE A 196 -1.29 13.21 -1.06
C ILE A 196 -1.89 14.57 -0.75
N VAL A 197 -2.61 15.22 -1.65
CA VAL A 197 -3.20 16.56 -1.36
C VAL A 197 -3.95 17.17 -2.56
N ASN A 198 -5.11 17.77 -2.33
CA ASN A 198 -5.72 18.85 -3.09
C ASN A 198 -5.71 18.80 -4.63
N PRO A 199 -6.77 19.23 -5.26
CA PRO A 199 -6.96 19.04 -6.70
C PRO A 199 -5.85 19.64 -7.54
N LEU A 200 -5.47 18.93 -8.61
CA LEU A 200 -4.65 19.43 -9.73
C LEU A 200 -5.12 20.79 -10.22
N SER A 201 -4.20 21.58 -10.82
CA SER A 201 -4.59 22.76 -11.58
C SER A 201 -5.64 22.39 -12.64
N ASN A 202 -6.59 23.29 -12.90
CA ASN A 202 -7.71 23.00 -13.82
C ASN A 202 -7.26 22.58 -15.22
N ASP A 203 -6.10 23.07 -15.68
CA ASP A 203 -5.51 22.75 -16.99
C ASP A 203 -5.07 21.28 -17.09
N LEU A 204 -4.46 20.76 -16.02
CA LEU A 204 -4.03 19.35 -15.96
C LEU A 204 -5.19 18.40 -15.70
N LYS A 205 -6.22 18.85 -14.96
CA LYS A 205 -7.44 18.05 -14.76
C LYS A 205 -8.08 17.69 -16.09
N ALA A 206 -8.26 18.63 -16.99
CA ALA A 206 -8.93 18.40 -18.27
C ALA A 206 -8.20 17.35 -19.12
N GLU A 207 -6.86 17.30 -19.08
CA GLU A 207 -6.07 16.34 -19.85
C GLU A 207 -5.98 14.95 -19.18
N ILE A 208 -6.06 14.88 -17.84
CA ILE A 208 -6.05 13.63 -17.08
C ILE A 208 -7.43 12.97 -17.04
N TYR A 209 -8.52 13.76 -16.94
CA TYR A 209 -9.91 13.28 -16.93
C TYR A 209 -10.31 12.48 -18.18
N LEU A 210 -9.62 12.68 -19.31
CA LEU A 210 -9.85 11.88 -20.52
C LEU A 210 -9.51 10.38 -20.31
N TRP A 211 -8.78 10.02 -19.25
CA TRP A 211 -8.23 8.68 -19.06
C TRP A 211 -8.59 8.01 -17.72
N HIS A 212 -9.17 8.75 -16.77
CA HIS A 212 -9.54 8.21 -15.45
C HIS A 212 -10.89 8.74 -14.96
N ARG A 213 -11.70 7.87 -14.40
CA ARG A 213 -12.89 8.25 -13.61
C ARG A 213 -12.44 8.66 -12.22
N PRO A 214 -12.69 9.92 -11.77
CA PRO A 214 -12.32 10.32 -10.41
C PRO A 214 -13.16 9.58 -9.36
N GLY A 215 -12.53 9.25 -8.24
CA GLY A 215 -13.20 8.79 -7.02
C GLY A 215 -13.13 7.28 -6.73
N THR A 216 -12.36 6.53 -7.52
CA THR A 216 -12.15 5.09 -7.30
C THR A 216 -10.67 4.71 -7.12
N GLU A 217 -9.79 5.71 -7.06
CA GLU A 217 -8.36 5.48 -7.04
C GLU A 217 -7.92 5.00 -5.65
N ARG A 218 -7.29 3.84 -5.64
CA ARG A 218 -6.77 3.17 -4.45
C ARG A 218 -5.26 2.99 -4.56
N LEU A 219 -4.62 2.72 -3.43
CA LEU A 219 -3.18 2.43 -3.37
C LEU A 219 -2.80 1.25 -4.29
N ASP A 220 -3.64 0.24 -4.39
CA ASP A 220 -3.45 -0.91 -5.29
C ASP A 220 -3.33 -0.50 -6.76
N ASP A 221 -3.98 0.58 -7.20
CA ASP A 221 -3.81 1.11 -8.56
C ASP A 221 -2.38 1.59 -8.83
N ILE A 222 -1.73 2.24 -7.84
CA ILE A 222 -0.33 2.67 -7.98
C ILE A 222 0.58 1.45 -8.09
N LEU A 223 0.39 0.49 -7.19
CA LEU A 223 1.20 -0.72 -7.10
C LEU A 223 1.06 -1.58 -8.36
N ASN A 224 -0.17 -1.76 -8.84
CA ASN A 224 -0.45 -2.49 -10.08
C ASN A 224 0.17 -1.78 -11.30
N ASN A 225 0.09 -0.45 -11.39
CA ASN A 225 0.73 0.26 -12.50
C ASN A 225 2.26 0.21 -12.42
N ALA A 226 2.87 0.20 -11.24
CA ALA A 226 4.30 -0.04 -11.08
C ALA A 226 4.68 -1.45 -11.58
N TRP A 227 3.90 -2.47 -11.20
CA TRP A 227 4.11 -3.84 -11.68
C TRP A 227 3.93 -3.95 -13.20
N TYR A 228 2.86 -3.40 -13.79
CA TYR A 228 2.66 -3.40 -15.24
C TYR A 228 3.78 -2.67 -15.99
N ALA A 229 4.29 -1.57 -15.43
CA ALA A 229 5.42 -0.86 -16.01
C ALA A 229 6.67 -1.74 -16.03
N TRP A 230 6.96 -2.45 -14.94
CA TRP A 230 8.08 -3.39 -14.87
C TRP A 230 7.89 -4.61 -15.77
N ASP A 231 6.70 -5.22 -15.81
CA ASP A 231 6.40 -6.35 -16.68
C ASP A 231 6.59 -5.98 -18.15
N TYR A 232 6.08 -4.81 -18.53
CA TYR A 232 6.25 -4.30 -19.91
C TYR A 232 7.71 -3.95 -20.23
N TYR A 233 8.41 -3.27 -19.29
CA TYR A 233 9.82 -2.90 -19.46
C TYR A 233 10.72 -4.12 -19.59
N THR A 234 10.59 -5.10 -18.73
CA THR A 234 11.36 -6.34 -18.83
C THR A 234 11.06 -7.10 -20.11
N GLY A 235 9.80 -7.01 -20.61
CA GLY A 235 9.41 -7.56 -21.90
C GLY A 235 10.08 -6.90 -23.11
N ILE A 236 10.38 -5.59 -23.01
CA ILE A 236 11.12 -4.87 -24.07
C ILE A 236 12.62 -5.19 -24.02
N MET A 237 13.19 -5.24 -22.80
CA MET A 237 14.61 -5.40 -22.58
C MET A 237 15.07 -6.87 -22.67
N GLY A 238 14.14 -7.82 -22.48
CA GLY A 238 14.38 -9.26 -22.58
C GLY A 238 13.91 -9.83 -23.90
N ASP A 239 14.61 -10.83 -24.40
CA ASP A 239 14.19 -11.60 -25.58
C ASP A 239 13.08 -12.60 -25.18
N ARG A 240 11.82 -12.11 -25.13
CA ARG A 240 10.66 -12.94 -24.77
C ARG A 240 10.16 -13.85 -25.91
N THR A 241 10.75 -13.77 -27.08
CA THR A 241 10.28 -14.50 -28.26
C THR A 241 10.43 -16.03 -28.13
N GLU A 242 11.28 -16.49 -27.18
CA GLU A 242 11.55 -17.92 -26.95
C GLU A 242 10.88 -18.50 -25.68
N MET A 243 10.08 -17.69 -24.94
CA MET A 243 9.49 -18.16 -23.68
C MET A 243 8.19 -18.94 -23.89
N SER A 244 8.12 -20.16 -23.35
CA SER A 244 6.85 -20.89 -23.25
C SER A 244 5.86 -20.12 -22.34
N PRO A 245 4.52 -20.21 -22.58
CA PRO A 245 3.52 -19.50 -21.76
C PRO A 245 3.65 -19.78 -20.25
N GLY A 246 4.03 -21.01 -19.85
CA GLY A 246 4.23 -21.38 -18.44
C GLY A 246 5.45 -20.69 -17.81
N LYS A 247 6.56 -20.57 -18.55
CA LYS A 247 7.75 -19.85 -18.08
C LYS A 247 7.48 -18.35 -17.92
N ALA A 248 6.78 -17.76 -18.90
CA ALA A 248 6.38 -16.36 -18.82
C ALA A 248 5.50 -16.06 -17.59
N ALA A 249 4.57 -16.95 -17.24
CA ALA A 249 3.73 -16.81 -16.05
C ALA A 249 4.56 -16.91 -14.75
N SER A 250 5.49 -17.87 -14.67
CA SER A 250 6.38 -18.03 -13.53
C SER A 250 7.28 -16.79 -13.35
N ASP A 251 7.85 -16.27 -14.41
CA ASP A 251 8.71 -15.08 -14.36
C ASP A 251 7.94 -13.83 -13.92
N ARG A 252 6.67 -13.70 -14.30
CA ARG A 252 5.79 -12.61 -13.84
C ARG A 252 5.48 -12.69 -12.35
N MET A 253 5.22 -13.89 -11.83
CA MET A 253 5.03 -14.09 -10.39
C MET A 253 6.29 -13.71 -9.61
N LEU A 254 7.46 -14.17 -10.03
CA LEU A 254 8.74 -13.84 -9.41
C LEU A 254 9.03 -12.34 -9.44
N LEU A 255 8.71 -11.67 -10.54
CA LEU A 255 8.84 -10.21 -10.67
C LEU A 255 7.93 -9.49 -9.68
N GLN A 256 6.67 -9.93 -9.55
CA GLN A 256 5.72 -9.36 -8.61
C GLN A 256 6.19 -9.55 -7.17
N GLU A 257 6.60 -10.77 -6.79
CA GLU A 257 7.15 -11.06 -5.47
C GLU A 257 8.37 -10.18 -5.16
N TRP A 258 9.29 -10.05 -6.11
CA TRP A 258 10.48 -9.20 -5.96
C TRP A 258 10.12 -7.72 -5.74
N LEU A 259 9.13 -7.18 -6.47
CA LEU A 259 8.68 -5.80 -6.28
C LEU A 259 8.13 -5.58 -4.88
N TYR A 260 7.20 -6.44 -4.43
CA TYR A 260 6.54 -6.28 -3.15
C TYR A 260 7.46 -6.56 -1.96
N ASP A 261 8.36 -7.54 -2.07
CA ASP A 261 9.30 -7.88 -1.00
C ASP A 261 10.51 -6.93 -0.97
N LYS A 262 11.18 -6.69 -2.13
CA LYS A 262 12.47 -5.99 -2.17
C LYS A 262 12.38 -4.50 -2.49
N LYS A 263 11.34 -4.05 -3.20
CA LYS A 263 11.22 -2.64 -3.58
C LYS A 263 10.21 -1.90 -2.73
N PHE A 264 9.06 -2.49 -2.47
CA PHE A 264 8.05 -1.86 -1.65
C PHE A 264 8.23 -2.16 -0.16
N ASP A 265 8.96 -3.24 0.17
CA ASP A 265 9.25 -3.67 1.56
C ASP A 265 7.98 -3.72 2.42
N THR A 266 6.93 -4.37 1.88
CA THR A 266 5.57 -4.27 2.38
C THR A 266 5.42 -4.69 3.83
N THR A 267 6.05 -5.80 4.23
CA THR A 267 5.96 -6.32 5.61
C THR A 267 6.63 -5.38 6.61
N MET A 268 7.84 -4.87 6.28
CA MET A 268 8.53 -3.92 7.15
C MET A 268 7.83 -2.56 7.19
N THR A 269 7.21 -2.15 6.09
CA THR A 269 6.40 -0.93 6.04
C THR A 269 5.21 -1.04 6.99
N LEU A 270 4.48 -2.16 6.98
CA LEU A 270 3.40 -2.40 7.94
C LEU A 270 3.91 -2.36 9.38
N TYR A 271 5.02 -3.06 9.67
CA TYR A 271 5.62 -3.03 10.99
C TYR A 271 5.94 -1.60 11.48
N ARG A 272 6.57 -0.78 10.62
CA ARG A 272 6.91 0.60 10.95
C ARG A 272 5.67 1.48 11.10
N MET A 273 4.65 1.30 10.27
CA MET A 273 3.38 2.02 10.39
C MET A 273 2.70 1.72 11.73
N ILE A 274 2.68 0.45 12.15
CA ILE A 274 2.18 0.05 13.48
C ILE A 274 2.96 0.79 14.58
N LYS A 275 4.29 0.81 14.51
CA LYS A 275 5.12 1.52 15.51
C LYS A 275 4.85 3.02 15.54
N VAL A 276 4.74 3.66 14.38
CA VAL A 276 4.36 5.08 14.28
C VAL A 276 2.97 5.33 14.87
N ALA A 277 1.98 4.48 14.58
CA ALA A 277 0.63 4.59 15.13
C ALA A 277 0.61 4.41 16.65
N GLU A 278 1.45 3.53 17.20
CA GLU A 278 1.66 3.35 18.66
C GLU A 278 2.48 4.49 19.32
N GLY A 279 2.97 5.48 18.56
CA GLY A 279 3.81 6.58 19.07
C GLY A 279 5.24 6.16 19.44
N LYS A 280 5.78 5.15 18.77
CA LYS A 280 7.13 4.56 19.02
C LYS A 280 8.11 4.84 17.89
#